data_3612694e69171ff417a8f1c04fc63d06
#
_entry.id   3612694e69171ff417a8f1c04fc63d06
#
_cell.length_a   1.000
_cell.length_b   1.000
_cell.length_c   1.000
_cell.angle_alpha   90.00
_cell.angle_beta   90.00
_cell.angle_gamma   90.00
#
_symmetry.space_group_name_H-M   'P 1'
#
loop_
_entity.id
_entity.type
_entity.pdbx_description
1 polymer ?
#
loop_
_entity_poly.entity_id
_entity_poly.type
_entity_poly.pdbx_seq_one_letter_code
_entity_poly.pdbx_strand_id
1 'polypeptide(L)'
;MKKIYSVLVVAMIVLSALPLVAADTPGTGTGIGINIDPVDFVPLIWMDPDSRIFRRNPADGSGEAVERVNNYAFEGEQIAWDVLVMDKNGIEKISDVYVTIGSTQGTGNDIEADCDLATFYDGQDITGFNARFNEEQFLTLDADTMAIYTCTLTVETPNSMYGEFWIVGEVEDLDGNQADFDENEFWFFNPVIALAIDGDVDFGEVLPGSMAYSDTLTVTNDADEGSGVLLDMQISGTDFYDPASSGAKCPVTNRLKLNNGGIAPRYDNEGTTNPAAEYLRGDQSNCDSDNPGDLDNDDLGIEGIDGTTGVDNLCYFATNGAYSTANDVTRRDDEGYVGISYATSDDDNRDPIITSTDGLDVIALSLLKTYFAGNVLTPGADLSITFRLLLPEPCNGAFSDGQLFFWGEAI
;
A
#
# COMPACT_ATOMS: atom_id res chain seq x y z
N MET A 1 39.88 15.97 97.07
CA MET A 1 39.20 15.26 95.97
C MET A 1 39.00 16.14 94.70
N LYS A 2 38.70 17.40 94.78
CA LYS A 2 38.46 18.27 93.53
C LYS A 2 39.70 18.45 92.65
N LYS A 3 40.97 18.38 93.18
CA LYS A 3 42.19 18.55 92.39
C LYS A 3 42.55 17.32 91.54
N ILE A 4 42.17 16.14 91.97
CA ILE A 4 42.52 14.88 91.29
C ILE A 4 41.59 14.74 90.03
N TYR A 5 40.35 15.17 90.12
CA TYR A 5 39.45 15.13 88.96
C TYR A 5 39.89 16.10 87.84
N SER A 6 40.41 17.27 88.18
CA SER A 6 40.92 18.20 87.24
C SER A 6 42.12 17.71 86.44
N VAL A 7 43.05 16.98 87.09
CA VAL A 7 44.21 16.46 86.38
C VAL A 7 43.82 15.26 85.52
N LEU A 8 42.83 14.47 85.90
CA LEU A 8 42.35 13.34 85.13
C LEU A 8 41.59 13.75 83.89
N VAL A 9 40.81 14.81 83.99
CA VAL A 9 40.09 15.42 82.81
C VAL A 9 41.06 16.05 81.83
N VAL A 10 42.11 16.75 82.33
CA VAL A 10 43.14 17.33 81.44
C VAL A 10 43.94 16.24 80.75
N ALA A 11 44.32 15.15 81.49
CA ALA A 11 45.04 14.01 80.92
C ALA A 11 44.18 13.31 79.79
N MET A 12 42.85 13.17 80.03
CA MET A 12 41.96 12.56 79.03
C MET A 12 41.77 13.45 77.75
N ILE A 13 41.73 14.77 77.91
CA ILE A 13 41.70 15.73 76.80
C ILE A 13 43.01 15.73 76.03
N VAL A 14 44.16 15.62 76.71
CA VAL A 14 45.45 15.58 76.02
C VAL A 14 45.67 14.23 75.32
N LEU A 15 45.13 13.10 75.81
CA LEU A 15 45.16 11.82 75.09
C LEU A 15 44.26 11.79 73.86
N SER A 16 43.17 12.54 73.89
CA SER A 16 42.25 12.64 72.72
C SER A 16 42.75 13.59 71.63
N ALA A 17 43.73 14.42 71.92
CA ALA A 17 44.33 15.34 70.98
C ALA A 17 45.60 14.80 70.27
N LEU A 18 45.98 13.56 70.53
CA LEU A 18 47.06 12.95 69.77
C LEU A 18 46.55 12.62 68.38
N PRO A 19 47.14 13.21 67.33
CA PRO A 19 46.78 12.82 65.96
C PRO A 19 47.16 11.32 65.89
N LEU A 20 46.16 10.49 65.45
CA LEU A 20 46.45 9.16 64.94
C LEU A 20 47.37 9.36 63.72
N VAL A 21 48.67 9.30 63.99
CA VAL A 21 49.64 9.14 62.91
C VAL A 21 49.38 7.75 62.37
N ALA A 22 48.62 7.64 61.32
CA ALA A 22 48.59 6.42 60.52
C ALA A 22 50.03 6.16 60.12
N ALA A 23 50.59 5.01 60.63
CA ALA A 23 51.90 4.60 60.18
C ALA A 23 51.82 4.36 58.68
N ASP A 24 52.31 5.31 57.93
CA ASP A 24 52.58 5.10 56.51
C ASP A 24 53.57 3.97 56.41
N THR A 25 53.13 2.84 55.92
CA THR A 25 54.04 1.80 55.50
C THR A 25 54.93 2.39 54.39
N PRO A 26 56.25 2.45 54.62
CA PRO A 26 57.12 2.99 53.57
C PRO A 26 57.11 2.04 52.37
N GLY A 27 56.31 2.38 51.39
CA GLY A 27 56.32 1.71 50.14
C GLY A 27 56.81 2.73 49.09
N THR A 28 57.86 2.38 48.36
CA THR A 28 58.24 3.11 47.17
C THR A 28 57.44 2.62 46.01
N GLY A 29 56.33 3.30 45.70
CA GLY A 29 55.57 3.09 44.46
C GLY A 29 56.15 3.99 43.37
N THR A 30 56.58 3.38 42.25
CA THR A 30 56.90 4.12 41.03
C THR A 30 55.67 4.06 40.15
N GLY A 31 54.92 5.14 40.02
CA GLY A 31 53.83 5.28 39.07
C GLY A 31 54.40 5.48 37.66
N ILE A 32 53.91 4.69 36.71
CA ILE A 32 54.13 4.92 35.29
C ILE A 32 52.88 5.61 34.80
N GLY A 33 53.03 6.81 34.25
CA GLY A 33 51.94 7.50 33.57
C GLY A 33 51.57 6.72 32.30
N ILE A 34 50.29 6.41 32.15
CA ILE A 34 49.74 5.82 30.93
C ILE A 34 48.98 6.96 30.24
N ASN A 35 49.31 7.22 28.98
CA ASN A 35 48.53 8.07 28.11
C ASN A 35 47.75 7.15 27.15
N ILE A 36 46.44 7.25 27.14
CA ILE A 36 45.56 6.53 26.22
C ILE A 36 44.66 7.60 25.60
N ASP A 37 44.89 7.87 24.34
CA ASP A 37 44.04 8.75 23.53
C ASP A 37 43.15 7.84 22.66
N PRO A 38 41.85 7.70 22.96
CA PRO A 38 40.92 7.00 22.08
C PRO A 38 40.95 7.59 20.69
N VAL A 39 40.88 6.75 19.65
CA VAL A 39 40.76 7.21 18.27
C VAL A 39 39.37 7.74 18.11
N ASP A 40 39.27 8.90 17.44
CA ASP A 40 38.02 9.48 17.02
C ASP A 40 37.38 8.58 15.96
N PHE A 41 36.14 8.13 16.21
CA PHE A 41 35.43 7.20 15.34
C PHE A 41 34.49 8.00 14.44
N VAL A 42 34.60 7.81 13.14
CA VAL A 42 33.64 8.40 12.17
C VAL A 42 32.31 7.71 12.32
N PRO A 43 31.21 8.43 12.53
CA PRO A 43 29.90 7.81 12.70
C PRO A 43 29.50 6.96 11.49
N LEU A 44 28.57 6.05 11.67
CA LEU A 44 28.02 5.21 10.63
C LEU A 44 26.49 5.35 10.63
N ILE A 45 25.89 5.22 9.47
CA ILE A 45 24.45 5.29 9.29
C ILE A 45 23.97 4.18 8.35
N TRP A 46 22.79 3.62 8.60
CA TRP A 46 22.10 2.66 7.76
C TRP A 46 20.62 3.00 7.75
N MET A 47 19.96 2.77 6.63
CA MET A 47 18.52 2.94 6.46
C MET A 47 17.86 1.57 6.41
N ASP A 48 16.68 1.43 7.04
CA ASP A 48 15.88 0.23 6.91
C ASP A 48 14.99 0.34 5.67
N PRO A 49 15.23 -0.44 4.63
CA PRO A 49 14.45 -0.38 3.40
C PRO A 49 13.00 -0.83 3.59
N ASP A 50 12.72 -1.62 4.64
CA ASP A 50 11.38 -2.17 4.91
C ASP A 50 10.56 -1.31 5.89
N SER A 51 11.15 -0.30 6.54
CA SER A 51 10.48 0.53 7.55
C SER A 51 9.70 1.72 6.98
N ARG A 52 9.40 1.71 5.70
CA ARG A 52 8.68 2.79 5.02
C ARG A 52 7.23 2.87 5.47
N ILE A 53 6.85 4.00 6.06
CA ILE A 53 5.47 4.27 6.48
C ILE A 53 4.94 5.44 5.66
N PHE A 54 3.87 5.20 4.90
CA PHE A 54 3.14 6.24 4.21
C PHE A 54 1.95 6.68 5.06
N ARG A 55 1.71 7.98 5.15
CA ARG A 55 0.56 8.52 5.86
C ARG A 55 -0.16 9.54 4.99
N ARG A 56 -1.45 9.36 4.83
CA ARG A 56 -2.33 10.33 4.18
C ARG A 56 -2.84 11.32 5.23
N ASN A 57 -2.85 12.61 4.89
CA ASN A 57 -3.36 13.69 5.76
C ASN A 57 -2.76 13.73 7.18
N PRO A 58 -1.43 13.77 7.36
CA PRO A 58 -0.82 13.79 8.69
C PRO A 58 -1.21 15.05 9.49
N ALA A 59 -1.60 16.13 8.81
CA ALA A 59 -1.92 17.41 9.45
C ALA A 59 -3.20 17.39 10.31
N ASP A 60 -4.12 16.46 10.10
CA ASP A 60 -5.34 16.33 10.89
C ASP A 60 -5.19 15.34 12.07
N GLY A 61 -4.02 14.72 12.21
CA GLY A 61 -3.71 13.76 13.26
C GLY A 61 -4.38 12.39 13.10
N SER A 62 -5.17 12.19 12.04
CA SER A 62 -5.81 10.92 11.73
C SER A 62 -4.94 10.01 10.88
N GLY A 63 -3.82 10.51 10.36
CA GLY A 63 -2.86 9.91 9.42
C GLY A 63 -3.10 8.45 9.12
N GLU A 64 -3.99 8.17 8.17
CA GLU A 64 -4.26 6.81 7.72
C GLU A 64 -3.01 6.26 7.06
N ALA A 65 -2.52 5.12 7.54
CA ALA A 65 -1.40 4.44 6.91
C ALA A 65 -1.83 3.95 5.52
N VAL A 66 -1.05 4.29 4.52
CA VAL A 66 -1.24 3.84 3.14
C VAL A 66 -0.12 2.88 2.83
N GLU A 67 -0.45 1.68 2.38
CA GLU A 67 0.54 0.70 1.90
C GLU A 67 0.72 0.87 0.40
N ARG A 68 1.98 0.80 -0.05
CA ARG A 68 2.36 0.80 -1.46
C ARG A 68 3.41 -0.25 -1.74
N VAL A 69 3.34 -0.81 -2.94
CA VAL A 69 4.32 -1.83 -3.38
C VAL A 69 5.65 -1.17 -3.76
N ASN A 70 5.58 0.00 -4.39
CA ASN A 70 6.75 0.70 -4.92
C ASN A 70 6.95 2.08 -4.27
N ASN A 71 8.09 2.69 -4.56
CA ASN A 71 8.54 3.95 -3.99
C ASN A 71 7.95 5.15 -4.74
N TYR A 72 6.67 5.46 -4.49
CA TYR A 72 6.06 6.70 -4.99
C TYR A 72 5.13 7.30 -3.95
N ALA A 73 4.93 8.62 -4.03
CA ALA A 73 4.05 9.32 -3.12
C ALA A 73 3.43 10.56 -3.78
N PHE A 74 2.29 10.98 -3.25
CA PHE A 74 1.52 12.12 -3.76
C PHE A 74 1.58 13.32 -2.83
N GLU A 75 1.24 14.49 -3.37
CA GLU A 75 1.11 15.74 -2.63
C GLU A 75 0.33 15.57 -1.33
N GLY A 76 0.90 16.06 -0.23
CA GLY A 76 0.32 16.00 1.11
C GLY A 76 0.47 14.67 1.82
N GLU A 77 1.03 13.65 1.20
CA GLU A 77 1.38 12.41 1.89
C GLU A 77 2.70 12.59 2.64
N GLN A 78 2.81 11.94 3.78
CA GLN A 78 4.03 11.90 4.57
C GLN A 78 4.69 10.53 4.45
N ILE A 79 5.97 10.54 4.14
CA ILE A 79 6.82 9.36 4.13
C ILE A 79 7.69 9.41 5.38
N ALA A 80 7.87 8.29 6.03
CA ALA A 80 8.79 8.15 7.16
C ALA A 80 9.75 6.98 6.91
N TRP A 81 11.02 7.19 7.29
CA TRP A 81 12.08 6.18 7.24
C TRP A 81 12.74 6.07 8.59
N ASP A 82 13.08 4.86 9.00
CA ASP A 82 13.94 4.65 10.16
C ASP A 82 15.39 4.52 9.72
N VAL A 83 16.27 5.25 10.39
CA VAL A 83 17.71 5.18 10.21
C VAL A 83 18.38 4.75 11.50
N LEU A 84 19.35 3.85 11.41
CA LEU A 84 20.21 3.43 12.52
C LEU A 84 21.52 4.17 12.41
N VAL A 85 21.91 4.81 13.50
CA VAL A 85 23.18 5.53 13.62
C VAL A 85 24.05 4.87 14.67
N MET A 86 25.37 4.84 14.44
CA MET A 86 26.35 4.30 15.37
C MET A 86 27.56 5.21 15.49
N ASP A 87 27.98 5.47 16.76
CA ASP A 87 29.26 6.06 17.06
C ASP A 87 29.94 5.29 18.22
N LYS A 88 31.12 4.74 17.98
CA LYS A 88 31.86 3.97 19.01
C LYS A 88 32.47 4.83 20.10
N ASN A 89 32.53 6.15 19.95
CA ASN A 89 32.92 7.06 21.02
C ASN A 89 31.75 7.40 21.94
N GLY A 90 30.55 6.93 21.63
CA GLY A 90 29.31 7.11 22.38
C GLY A 90 28.25 7.81 21.55
N ILE A 91 27.00 7.35 21.67
CA ILE A 91 25.89 7.90 20.86
C ILE A 91 25.63 9.39 21.14
N GLU A 92 26.01 9.90 22.28
CA GLU A 92 25.95 11.33 22.64
C GLU A 92 26.91 12.22 21.83
N LYS A 93 27.80 11.59 21.06
CA LYS A 93 28.67 12.31 20.12
C LYS A 93 27.95 12.72 18.83
N ILE A 94 26.85 12.11 18.50
CA ILE A 94 26.07 12.48 17.33
C ILE A 94 25.48 13.88 17.53
N SER A 95 25.76 14.79 16.59
CA SER A 95 25.27 16.17 16.61
C SER A 95 24.04 16.37 15.76
N ASP A 96 23.94 15.67 14.61
CA ASP A 96 22.85 15.80 13.68
C ASP A 96 22.62 14.53 12.85
N VAL A 97 21.35 14.26 12.53
CA VAL A 97 20.92 13.16 11.66
C VAL A 97 19.80 13.71 10.77
N TYR A 98 19.99 13.62 9.47
CA TYR A 98 19.04 14.13 8.49
C TYR A 98 19.06 13.29 7.22
N VAL A 99 18.06 13.49 6.36
CA VAL A 99 17.97 12.87 5.05
C VAL A 99 17.97 13.96 3.99
N THR A 100 18.83 13.85 3.00
CA THR A 100 18.81 14.73 1.83
C THR A 100 18.13 14.06 0.64
N ILE A 101 17.34 14.85 -0.11
CA ILE A 101 16.45 14.37 -1.16
C ILE A 101 16.62 15.26 -2.38
N GLY A 102 16.76 14.68 -3.55
CA GLY A 102 16.87 15.44 -4.79
C GLY A 102 16.99 14.59 -6.05
N SER A 103 17.05 15.28 -7.19
CA SER A 103 17.10 14.67 -8.52
C SER A 103 18.44 14.03 -8.89
N THR A 104 19.44 14.10 -8.01
CA THR A 104 20.77 13.55 -8.24
C THR A 104 21.11 12.56 -7.15
N GLN A 105 21.57 11.39 -7.54
CA GLN A 105 22.02 10.39 -6.58
C GLN A 105 23.25 10.89 -5.80
N GLY A 106 23.27 10.64 -4.49
CA GLY A 106 24.35 11.03 -3.57
C GLY A 106 24.01 12.26 -2.74
N THR A 107 24.96 12.66 -1.90
CA THR A 107 24.81 13.76 -0.93
C THR A 107 24.72 15.13 -1.57
N GLY A 108 24.22 16.11 -0.80
CA GLY A 108 24.20 17.52 -1.20
C GLY A 108 22.99 17.93 -2.04
N ASN A 109 21.90 17.21 -1.94
CA ASN A 109 20.60 17.60 -2.47
C ASN A 109 19.98 18.75 -1.66
N ASP A 110 19.09 19.53 -2.29
CA ASP A 110 18.56 20.78 -1.71
C ASP A 110 17.42 20.58 -0.71
N ILE A 111 16.74 19.42 -0.74
CA ILE A 111 15.61 19.12 0.15
C ILE A 111 16.18 18.33 1.33
N GLU A 112 15.93 18.82 2.53
CA GLU A 112 16.35 18.19 3.77
C GLU A 112 15.12 17.79 4.59
N ALA A 113 15.14 16.58 5.11
CA ALA A 113 14.16 16.07 6.06
C ALA A 113 14.86 15.81 7.40
N ASP A 114 14.40 16.50 8.44
CA ASP A 114 14.89 16.31 9.80
C ASP A 114 14.51 14.92 10.33
N CYS A 115 15.39 14.34 11.14
CA CYS A 115 15.18 13.06 11.78
C CYS A 115 15.04 13.21 13.29
N ASP A 116 13.93 12.77 13.84
CA ASP A 116 13.68 12.75 15.27
C ASP A 116 14.16 11.45 15.90
N LEU A 117 14.73 11.56 17.12
CA LEU A 117 15.14 10.36 17.87
C LEU A 117 13.92 9.47 18.16
N ALA A 118 13.95 8.26 17.65
CA ALA A 118 12.90 7.28 17.87
C ALA A 118 12.96 6.67 19.27
N THR A 119 11.90 6.00 19.68
CA THR A 119 11.93 5.20 20.93
C THR A 119 12.55 3.85 20.67
N PHE A 120 13.65 3.54 21.31
CA PHE A 120 14.35 2.26 21.22
C PHE A 120 14.79 1.77 22.61
N TYR A 121 15.27 0.53 22.69
CA TYR A 121 15.79 -0.07 23.92
C TYR A 121 17.02 -0.93 23.64
N ASP A 122 17.89 -1.03 24.64
CA ASP A 122 19.09 -1.87 24.56
C ASP A 122 18.74 -3.35 24.31
N GLY A 123 19.40 -3.95 23.32
CA GLY A 123 19.10 -5.32 22.87
C GLY A 123 17.94 -5.47 21.90
N GLN A 124 17.36 -4.35 21.40
CA GLN A 124 16.35 -4.38 20.32
C GLN A 124 16.93 -5.05 19.08
N ASP A 125 16.09 -5.84 18.39
CA ASP A 125 16.45 -6.43 17.09
C ASP A 125 16.57 -5.33 16.03
N ILE A 126 17.72 -5.30 15.34
CA ILE A 126 18.05 -4.36 14.27
C ILE A 126 18.45 -5.07 12.98
N THR A 127 18.09 -6.34 12.82
CA THR A 127 18.44 -7.13 11.64
C THR A 127 17.89 -6.56 10.36
N GLY A 128 16.75 -5.83 10.40
CA GLY A 128 16.14 -5.13 9.27
C GLY A 128 17.08 -4.11 8.61
N PHE A 129 17.87 -3.38 9.41
CA PHE A 129 18.84 -2.41 8.85
C PHE A 129 20.00 -3.07 8.11
N ASN A 130 20.18 -4.38 8.20
CA ASN A 130 21.33 -5.09 7.64
C ASN A 130 22.69 -4.41 7.95
N ALA A 131 22.77 -3.73 9.08
CA ALA A 131 23.90 -2.91 9.51
C ALA A 131 25.15 -3.77 9.71
N ARG A 132 26.28 -3.32 9.19
CA ARG A 132 27.54 -4.07 9.22
C ARG A 132 28.73 -3.16 9.50
N PHE A 133 29.69 -3.72 10.28
CA PHE A 133 30.99 -3.11 10.44
C PHE A 133 32.07 -4.18 10.29
N ASN A 134 33.04 -3.98 9.41
CA ASN A 134 34.10 -4.95 9.09
C ASN A 134 33.55 -6.36 8.77
N GLU A 135 32.52 -6.45 7.93
CA GLU A 135 31.84 -7.69 7.50
C GLU A 135 30.99 -8.37 8.60
N GLU A 136 31.03 -7.92 9.84
CA GLU A 136 30.19 -8.42 10.94
C GLU A 136 28.86 -7.67 10.95
N GLN A 137 27.76 -8.43 10.94
CA GLN A 137 26.40 -7.87 11.03
C GLN A 137 26.01 -7.65 12.49
N PHE A 138 25.42 -6.49 12.75
CA PHE A 138 24.77 -6.23 14.03
C PHE A 138 23.37 -6.85 14.04
N LEU A 139 23.05 -7.58 15.09
CA LEU A 139 21.76 -8.23 15.26
C LEU A 139 20.90 -7.52 16.30
N THR A 140 21.54 -6.85 17.25
CA THR A 140 20.88 -6.15 18.35
C THR A 140 21.49 -4.77 18.56
N LEU A 141 20.65 -3.83 18.96
CA LEU A 141 21.06 -2.47 19.29
C LEU A 141 21.83 -2.43 20.61
N ASP A 142 22.95 -1.70 20.61
CA ASP A 142 23.70 -1.32 21.79
C ASP A 142 23.42 0.16 22.06
N ALA A 143 22.61 0.46 23.07
CA ALA A 143 22.15 1.82 23.37
C ALA A 143 23.26 2.80 23.81
N ASP A 144 24.46 2.31 24.17
CA ASP A 144 25.59 3.17 24.48
C ASP A 144 26.27 3.74 23.23
N THR A 145 26.14 3.02 22.09
CA THR A 145 26.83 3.37 20.84
C THR A 145 25.91 3.52 19.65
N MET A 146 24.65 3.13 19.74
CA MET A 146 23.67 3.12 18.64
C MET A 146 22.37 3.79 19.03
N ALA A 147 21.72 4.42 18.04
CA ALA A 147 20.36 4.98 18.17
C ALA A 147 19.59 4.84 16.86
N ILE A 148 18.26 4.82 16.96
CA ILE A 148 17.35 4.84 15.82
C ILE A 148 16.72 6.22 15.75
N TYR A 149 16.67 6.77 14.56
CA TYR A 149 15.98 8.02 14.24
C TYR A 149 14.91 7.75 13.19
N THR A 150 13.79 8.45 13.28
CA THR A 150 12.75 8.45 12.25
C THR A 150 12.79 9.76 11.50
N CYS A 151 13.06 9.70 10.22
CA CYS A 151 13.08 10.84 9.31
C CYS A 151 11.73 10.97 8.60
N THR A 152 11.22 12.17 8.45
CA THR A 152 9.90 12.38 7.84
C THR A 152 9.95 13.44 6.75
N LEU A 153 9.32 13.14 5.61
CA LEU A 153 9.11 14.06 4.50
C LEU A 153 7.62 14.16 4.20
N THR A 154 7.10 15.39 4.10
CA THR A 154 5.79 15.63 3.49
C THR A 154 6.00 16.01 2.02
N VAL A 155 5.41 15.23 1.12
CA VAL A 155 5.53 15.48 -0.32
C VAL A 155 4.83 16.79 -0.68
N GLU A 156 5.55 17.69 -1.30
CA GLU A 156 5.03 18.97 -1.75
C GLU A 156 4.28 18.84 -3.08
N THR A 157 3.82 19.98 -3.61
CA THR A 157 3.10 20.05 -4.88
C THR A 157 3.98 19.61 -6.05
N PRO A 158 3.38 19.17 -7.18
CA PRO A 158 4.15 18.79 -8.38
C PRO A 158 5.05 19.89 -8.95
N ASN A 159 4.83 21.16 -8.56
CA ASN A 159 5.69 22.25 -9.01
C ASN A 159 7.08 22.22 -8.36
N SER A 160 7.20 21.66 -7.18
CA SER A 160 8.46 21.54 -6.42
C SER A 160 8.99 20.11 -6.38
N MET A 161 8.11 19.12 -6.34
CA MET A 161 8.46 17.72 -6.26
C MET A 161 7.71 16.91 -7.33
N TYR A 162 8.29 16.77 -8.51
CA TYR A 162 7.75 15.93 -9.57
C TYR A 162 8.85 15.10 -10.22
N GLY A 163 8.61 13.79 -10.33
CA GLY A 163 9.51 12.87 -10.99
C GLY A 163 10.40 12.08 -10.01
N GLU A 164 11.57 11.67 -10.49
CA GLU A 164 12.52 10.82 -9.75
C GLU A 164 13.34 11.63 -8.75
N PHE A 165 13.38 11.16 -7.51
CA PHE A 165 14.17 11.73 -6.42
C PHE A 165 14.96 10.63 -5.71
N TRP A 166 16.20 10.93 -5.40
CA TRP A 166 17.10 10.06 -4.65
C TRP A 166 17.12 10.49 -3.19
N ILE A 167 17.28 9.51 -2.30
CA ILE A 167 17.28 9.70 -0.85
C ILE A 167 18.58 9.23 -0.27
N VAL A 168 19.21 10.07 0.55
CA VAL A 168 20.47 9.79 1.22
C VAL A 168 20.36 10.16 2.69
N GLY A 169 20.60 9.19 3.57
CA GLY A 169 20.76 9.44 5.00
C GLY A 169 22.14 10.02 5.31
N GLU A 170 22.20 11.08 6.12
CA GLU A 170 23.44 11.73 6.51
C GLU A 170 23.50 11.88 8.03
N VAL A 171 24.69 11.72 8.59
CA VAL A 171 24.96 11.87 10.01
C VAL A 171 26.23 12.69 10.23
N GLU A 172 26.21 13.58 11.22
CA GLU A 172 27.35 14.37 11.66
C GLU A 172 27.59 14.17 13.17
N ASP A 173 28.86 14.10 13.59
CA ASP A 173 29.22 14.07 14.98
C ASP A 173 29.64 15.48 15.50
N LEU A 174 29.86 15.59 16.82
CA LEU A 174 30.31 16.84 17.47
C LEU A 174 31.72 17.27 17.08
N ASP A 175 32.51 16.38 16.51
CA ASP A 175 33.88 16.64 16.07
C ASP A 175 33.92 17.02 14.57
N GLY A 176 32.75 16.98 13.87
CA GLY A 176 32.57 17.37 12.48
C GLY A 176 32.87 16.25 11.50
N ASN A 177 32.94 14.99 11.96
CA ASN A 177 33.02 13.86 11.06
C ASN A 177 31.62 13.56 10.51
N GLN A 178 31.55 13.19 9.24
CA GLN A 178 30.30 12.92 8.53
C GLN A 178 30.34 11.54 7.89
N ALA A 179 29.17 10.91 7.78
CA ALA A 179 28.96 9.72 7.01
C ALA A 179 27.58 9.78 6.33
N ASP A 180 27.46 9.07 5.24
CA ASP A 180 26.24 8.98 4.44
C ASP A 180 25.89 7.53 4.10
N PHE A 181 24.63 7.31 3.82
CA PHE A 181 24.09 6.06 3.31
C PHE A 181 23.13 6.34 2.15
N ASP A 182 23.54 5.90 0.96
CA ASP A 182 22.73 5.98 -0.24
C ASP A 182 21.92 4.67 -0.37
N GLU A 183 20.59 4.79 -0.38
CA GLU A 183 19.69 3.64 -0.55
C GLU A 183 19.83 2.97 -1.93
N ASN A 184 20.42 3.69 -2.92
CA ASN A 184 20.55 3.28 -4.31
C ASN A 184 19.20 3.02 -5.02
N GLU A 185 18.12 3.52 -4.46
CA GLU A 185 16.78 3.50 -5.03
C GLU A 185 16.29 4.93 -5.21
N PHE A 186 15.47 5.15 -6.20
CA PHE A 186 14.79 6.42 -6.36
C PHE A 186 13.33 6.31 -5.96
N TRP A 187 12.78 7.47 -5.60
CA TRP A 187 11.36 7.67 -5.32
C TRP A 187 10.76 8.50 -6.43
N PHE A 188 9.55 8.17 -6.84
CA PHE A 188 8.82 9.00 -7.78
C PHE A 188 7.77 9.82 -7.03
N PHE A 189 7.92 11.13 -7.00
CA PHE A 189 6.96 12.03 -6.37
C PHE A 189 5.95 12.56 -7.36
N ASN A 190 4.68 12.62 -6.92
CA ASN A 190 3.55 13.14 -7.67
C ASN A 190 3.37 12.52 -9.07
N PRO A 191 3.45 11.19 -9.23
CA PRO A 191 3.21 10.59 -10.53
C PRO A 191 1.79 10.90 -11.02
N VAL A 192 1.65 11.06 -12.32
CA VAL A 192 0.32 11.11 -12.94
C VAL A 192 -0.27 9.71 -12.93
N ILE A 193 -1.49 9.57 -12.40
CA ILE A 193 -2.28 8.34 -12.52
C ILE A 193 -3.28 8.53 -13.66
N ALA A 194 -3.25 7.66 -14.64
CA ALA A 194 -4.15 7.71 -15.77
C ALA A 194 -4.53 6.30 -16.25
N LEU A 195 -5.75 6.18 -16.75
CA LEU A 195 -6.20 5.00 -17.48
C LEU A 195 -6.51 5.42 -18.91
N ALA A 196 -5.95 4.72 -19.88
CA ALA A 196 -6.33 4.82 -21.27
C ALA A 196 -7.24 3.66 -21.66
N ILE A 197 -8.31 3.94 -22.40
CA ILE A 197 -9.23 2.93 -22.90
C ILE A 197 -9.26 3.07 -24.42
N ASP A 198 -8.95 1.97 -25.11
CA ASP A 198 -9.00 1.90 -26.57
C ASP A 198 -10.00 0.83 -27.01
N GLY A 199 -10.89 1.20 -27.93
CA GLY A 199 -11.99 0.38 -28.42
C GLY A 199 -13.35 0.82 -27.92
N ASP A 200 -14.38 0.17 -28.46
CA ASP A 200 -15.78 0.41 -28.16
C ASP A 200 -16.48 -0.90 -27.80
N VAL A 201 -17.51 -0.82 -26.96
CA VAL A 201 -18.39 -1.96 -26.66
C VAL A 201 -19.60 -1.86 -27.56
N ASP A 202 -19.51 -2.43 -28.77
CA ASP A 202 -20.61 -2.49 -29.75
C ASP A 202 -20.95 -3.96 -30.08
N PHE A 203 -22.19 -4.33 -29.87
CA PHE A 203 -22.71 -5.67 -30.22
C PHE A 203 -23.39 -5.71 -31.56
N GLY A 204 -23.56 -4.56 -32.22
CA GLY A 204 -24.31 -4.42 -33.50
C GLY A 204 -25.78 -4.77 -33.36
N GLU A 205 -26.34 -5.41 -34.40
CA GLU A 205 -27.72 -5.90 -34.39
C GLU A 205 -27.75 -7.32 -33.78
N VAL A 206 -28.35 -7.46 -32.60
CA VAL A 206 -28.47 -8.72 -31.88
C VAL A 206 -29.89 -9.25 -31.96
N LEU A 207 -30.06 -10.51 -32.33
CA LEU A 207 -31.37 -11.15 -32.34
C LEU A 207 -31.81 -11.43 -30.89
N PRO A 208 -33.08 -11.14 -30.52
CA PRO A 208 -33.61 -11.56 -29.23
C PRO A 208 -33.44 -13.07 -29.00
N GLY A 209 -33.10 -13.46 -27.79
CA GLY A 209 -32.81 -14.85 -27.44
C GLY A 209 -31.48 -15.37 -28.02
N SER A 210 -30.57 -14.48 -28.46
CA SER A 210 -29.27 -14.89 -28.98
C SER A 210 -28.12 -14.25 -28.23
N MET A 211 -26.95 -14.88 -28.36
CA MET A 211 -25.67 -14.42 -27.83
C MET A 211 -24.93 -13.57 -28.85
N ALA A 212 -24.30 -12.50 -28.39
CA ALA A 212 -23.42 -11.66 -29.18
C ALA A 212 -22.15 -11.31 -28.40
N TYR A 213 -21.08 -11.03 -29.12
CA TYR A 213 -19.79 -10.62 -28.55
C TYR A 213 -19.43 -9.20 -29.05
N SER A 214 -18.84 -8.42 -28.18
CA SER A 214 -18.25 -7.13 -28.57
C SER A 214 -16.91 -7.32 -29.26
N ASP A 215 -16.41 -6.26 -29.89
CA ASP A 215 -14.99 -6.14 -30.17
C ASP A 215 -14.19 -6.10 -28.85
N THR A 216 -12.89 -6.38 -28.93
CA THR A 216 -12.00 -6.36 -27.78
C THR A 216 -11.68 -4.92 -27.39
N LEU A 217 -11.92 -4.59 -26.15
CA LEU A 217 -11.53 -3.33 -25.51
C LEU A 217 -10.17 -3.52 -24.82
N THR A 218 -9.30 -2.53 -24.91
CA THR A 218 -8.01 -2.50 -24.19
C THR A 218 -8.04 -1.42 -23.12
N VAL A 219 -7.67 -1.78 -21.90
CA VAL A 219 -7.52 -0.85 -20.77
C VAL A 219 -6.06 -0.84 -20.36
N THR A 220 -5.44 0.33 -20.42
CA THR A 220 -3.99 0.50 -20.17
C THR A 220 -3.77 1.36 -18.94
N ASN A 221 -2.79 1.00 -18.12
CA ASN A 221 -2.24 1.89 -17.11
C ASN A 221 -1.34 2.92 -17.82
N ASP A 222 -1.87 4.12 -18.02
CA ASP A 222 -1.19 5.25 -18.68
C ASP A 222 -0.54 6.20 -17.65
N ALA A 223 -0.09 5.65 -16.51
CA ALA A 223 0.70 6.39 -15.54
C ALA A 223 2.10 6.69 -16.09
N ASP A 224 2.79 7.68 -15.48
CA ASP A 224 4.13 8.06 -15.88
C ASP A 224 5.07 6.85 -15.94
N GLU A 225 5.79 6.71 -17.05
CA GLU A 225 6.81 5.67 -17.21
C GLU A 225 7.91 5.83 -16.14
N GLY A 226 8.29 4.74 -15.50
CA GLY A 226 9.29 4.74 -14.41
C GLY A 226 8.73 5.13 -13.04
N SER A 227 7.48 5.59 -12.95
CA SER A 227 6.86 5.97 -11.66
C SER A 227 6.67 4.81 -10.70
N GLY A 228 6.63 3.58 -11.20
CA GLY A 228 6.33 2.41 -10.40
C GLY A 228 4.88 2.29 -9.93
N VAL A 229 3.98 3.17 -10.39
CA VAL A 229 2.56 3.15 -10.00
C VAL A 229 1.89 1.87 -10.49
N LEU A 230 1.54 1.01 -9.57
CA LEU A 230 0.74 -0.17 -9.85
C LEU A 230 -0.74 0.16 -9.67
N LEU A 231 -1.57 -0.28 -10.62
CA LEU A 231 -3.02 -0.09 -10.54
C LEU A 231 -3.72 -1.44 -10.34
N ASP A 232 -4.42 -1.58 -9.20
CA ASP A 232 -5.38 -2.67 -8.99
C ASP A 232 -6.68 -2.34 -9.70
N MET A 233 -7.08 -3.20 -10.66
CA MET A 233 -8.11 -2.88 -11.63
C MET A 233 -9.49 -3.38 -11.20
N GLN A 234 -10.50 -2.51 -11.34
CA GLN A 234 -11.87 -2.80 -10.98
C GLN A 234 -12.83 -2.43 -12.12
N ILE A 235 -13.96 -3.12 -12.20
CA ILE A 235 -15.02 -2.89 -13.18
C ILE A 235 -16.39 -2.81 -12.50
N SER A 236 -17.24 -1.98 -13.03
CA SER A 236 -18.66 -1.92 -12.69
C SER A 236 -19.48 -1.35 -13.85
N GLY A 237 -20.79 -1.36 -13.76
CA GLY A 237 -21.63 -0.78 -14.81
C GLY A 237 -22.99 -0.31 -14.30
N THR A 238 -23.69 0.43 -15.13
CA THR A 238 -25.10 0.82 -14.93
C THR A 238 -26.02 0.01 -15.80
N ASP A 239 -27.33 0.11 -15.54
CA ASP A 239 -28.34 -0.44 -16.44
C ASP A 239 -28.22 0.19 -17.83
N PHE A 240 -28.50 -0.58 -18.87
CA PHE A 240 -28.63 -0.08 -20.24
C PHE A 240 -30.10 0.14 -20.55
N TYR A 241 -30.47 1.24 -21.22
CA TYR A 241 -31.84 1.53 -21.54
C TYR A 241 -31.97 2.22 -22.89
N ASP A 242 -33.18 2.13 -23.45
CA ASP A 242 -33.55 2.88 -24.65
C ASP A 242 -34.00 4.29 -24.24
N PRO A 243 -33.26 5.35 -24.61
CA PRO A 243 -33.60 6.73 -24.25
C PRO A 243 -34.89 7.20 -24.92
N ALA A 244 -35.27 6.62 -26.07
CA ALA A 244 -36.52 6.94 -26.74
C ALA A 244 -37.74 6.36 -26.04
N SER A 245 -37.59 5.32 -25.24
CA SER A 245 -38.52 4.66 -24.29
C SER A 245 -39.94 4.32 -24.79
N SER A 246 -40.34 4.72 -25.96
CA SER A 246 -41.75 4.64 -26.41
C SER A 246 -42.10 3.31 -27.07
N GLY A 247 -41.77 2.19 -26.47
CA GLY A 247 -42.11 0.88 -27.00
C GLY A 247 -41.02 -0.15 -26.86
N ALA A 248 -39.84 0.24 -26.38
CA ALA A 248 -38.78 -0.69 -26.05
C ALA A 248 -39.17 -1.54 -24.86
N LYS A 249 -38.97 -2.84 -24.99
CA LYS A 249 -39.23 -3.80 -23.90
C LYS A 249 -38.23 -4.95 -23.98
N CYS A 250 -37.70 -5.33 -22.82
CA CYS A 250 -36.83 -6.46 -22.65
C CYS A 250 -36.95 -7.03 -21.22
N PRO A 251 -37.69 -8.10 -20.98
CA PRO A 251 -38.92 -8.52 -21.61
C PRO A 251 -40.11 -7.62 -21.29
N VAL A 252 -40.16 -6.96 -20.13
CA VAL A 252 -41.27 -6.12 -19.69
C VAL A 252 -40.87 -4.67 -19.45
N THR A 253 -39.60 -4.35 -19.42
CA THR A 253 -39.05 -3.00 -19.18
C THR A 253 -38.28 -2.50 -20.40
N ASN A 254 -38.06 -1.19 -20.47
CA ASN A 254 -37.15 -0.59 -21.47
C ASN A 254 -35.70 -0.58 -21.00
N ARG A 255 -35.33 -1.45 -20.04
CA ARG A 255 -34.00 -1.50 -19.43
C ARG A 255 -33.47 -2.92 -19.44
N LEU A 256 -32.20 -3.05 -19.82
CA LEU A 256 -31.36 -4.19 -19.55
C LEU A 256 -30.63 -3.91 -18.24
N LYS A 257 -31.00 -4.58 -17.16
CA LYS A 257 -30.51 -4.26 -15.82
C LYS A 257 -29.31 -5.10 -15.46
N LEU A 258 -28.25 -4.46 -14.96
CA LEU A 258 -27.15 -5.15 -14.31
C LEU A 258 -27.51 -5.51 -12.88
N ASN A 259 -27.13 -6.71 -12.45
CA ASN A 259 -27.40 -7.16 -11.08
C ASN A 259 -26.40 -6.59 -10.08
N ASN A 260 -26.86 -6.46 -8.88
CA ASN A 260 -26.19 -5.94 -7.71
C ASN A 260 -25.46 -7.06 -6.94
N GLY A 261 -24.72 -7.95 -7.60
CA GLY A 261 -23.89 -8.97 -6.93
C GLY A 261 -24.64 -9.93 -5.99
N GLY A 262 -25.87 -10.33 -6.33
CA GLY A 262 -26.62 -11.34 -5.56
C GLY A 262 -27.04 -10.95 -4.14
N ILE A 263 -26.80 -9.71 -3.73
CA ILE A 263 -27.15 -9.23 -2.38
C ILE A 263 -28.33 -8.29 -2.45
N ALA A 264 -29.48 -8.81 -2.03
CA ALA A 264 -30.73 -8.15 -1.74
C ALA A 264 -31.46 -7.46 -2.92
N PRO A 265 -32.79 -7.57 -2.97
CA PRO A 265 -33.59 -6.81 -3.91
C PRO A 265 -33.31 -5.32 -3.72
N ARG A 266 -33.11 -4.58 -4.81
CA ARG A 266 -33.06 -3.12 -4.74
C ARG A 266 -34.31 -2.61 -4.06
N TYR A 267 -34.11 -1.81 -3.03
CA TYR A 267 -35.18 -1.00 -2.49
C TYR A 267 -35.50 0.09 -3.51
N ASP A 268 -36.77 0.23 -3.84
CA ASP A 268 -37.23 1.46 -4.49
C ASP A 268 -36.99 2.66 -3.55
N ASN A 269 -37.09 3.87 -4.05
CA ASN A 269 -36.94 5.09 -3.23
C ASN A 269 -37.94 5.17 -2.05
N GLU A 270 -38.84 4.18 -1.90
CA GLU A 270 -39.82 4.06 -0.84
C GLU A 270 -39.50 2.95 0.17
N GLY A 271 -38.34 2.27 0.00
CA GLY A 271 -37.88 1.20 0.91
C GLY A 271 -38.64 -0.11 0.77
N THR A 272 -39.35 -0.29 -0.33
CA THR A 272 -40.11 -1.52 -0.60
C THR A 272 -39.32 -2.44 -1.54
N THR A 273 -39.21 -3.71 -1.18
CA THR A 273 -38.62 -4.71 -2.10
C THR A 273 -39.56 -4.91 -3.28
N ASN A 274 -39.10 -4.65 -4.50
CA ASN A 274 -39.86 -4.95 -5.70
C ASN A 274 -39.44 -6.35 -6.22
N PRO A 275 -40.23 -7.39 -5.99
CA PRO A 275 -39.92 -8.75 -6.42
C PRO A 275 -40.06 -8.96 -7.94
N ALA A 276 -40.58 -7.97 -8.66
CA ALA A 276 -40.77 -8.02 -10.12
C ALA A 276 -39.71 -7.25 -10.91
N ALA A 277 -38.64 -6.79 -10.26
CA ALA A 277 -37.54 -6.19 -10.98
C ALA A 277 -36.71 -7.29 -11.65
N GLU A 278 -36.92 -7.47 -12.92
CA GLU A 278 -36.11 -8.29 -13.79
C GLU A 278 -34.73 -7.66 -13.90
N TYR A 279 -33.72 -8.40 -13.51
CA TYR A 279 -32.33 -7.99 -13.56
C TYR A 279 -31.60 -8.78 -14.64
N LEU A 280 -30.76 -8.12 -15.41
CA LEU A 280 -29.60 -8.80 -15.97
C LEU A 280 -28.79 -9.23 -14.73
N ARG A 281 -28.78 -10.50 -14.46
CA ARG A 281 -28.03 -10.97 -13.30
C ARG A 281 -26.56 -11.02 -13.63
N GLY A 282 -25.79 -10.14 -13.05
CA GLY A 282 -24.35 -10.29 -12.90
C GLY A 282 -24.02 -11.22 -11.74
N ASP A 283 -24.84 -12.23 -11.43
CA ASP A 283 -24.48 -13.24 -10.48
C ASP A 283 -23.40 -14.13 -11.08
N GLN A 284 -22.42 -14.44 -10.29
CA GLN A 284 -21.22 -15.21 -10.63
C GLN A 284 -21.51 -16.55 -11.29
N SER A 285 -22.68 -17.13 -11.04
CA SER A 285 -23.14 -18.38 -11.60
C SER A 285 -23.91 -18.25 -12.92
N ASN A 286 -24.25 -17.04 -13.35
CA ASN A 286 -25.17 -16.83 -14.48
C ASN A 286 -24.48 -16.46 -15.81
N CYS A 287 -23.15 -16.37 -15.79
CA CYS A 287 -22.40 -16.36 -17.05
C CYS A 287 -22.19 -17.76 -17.64
N ASP A 288 -22.55 -18.80 -16.89
CA ASP A 288 -22.43 -20.19 -17.32
C ASP A 288 -23.49 -20.54 -18.37
N SER A 289 -23.05 -20.77 -19.60
CA SER A 289 -23.91 -21.16 -20.72
C SER A 289 -24.17 -22.68 -20.81
N ASP A 290 -23.50 -23.50 -19.96
CA ASP A 290 -23.40 -24.93 -20.22
C ASP A 290 -23.82 -25.82 -19.03
N ASN A 291 -24.47 -25.31 -18.01
CA ASN A 291 -24.92 -26.14 -16.89
C ASN A 291 -26.30 -26.77 -17.20
N PRO A 292 -26.38 -28.00 -17.75
CA PRO A 292 -27.63 -28.62 -18.21
C PRO A 292 -28.60 -29.00 -17.07
N GLY A 293 -28.30 -28.66 -15.86
CA GLY A 293 -29.17 -28.83 -14.70
C GLY A 293 -29.81 -27.54 -14.23
N ASP A 294 -29.37 -26.43 -14.75
CA ASP A 294 -29.96 -25.13 -14.52
C ASP A 294 -30.91 -24.84 -15.67
N LEU A 295 -32.22 -24.86 -15.39
CA LEU A 295 -33.26 -24.59 -16.37
C LEU A 295 -33.12 -23.20 -17.03
N ASP A 296 -32.21 -22.41 -16.52
CA ASP A 296 -31.92 -21.08 -17.00
C ASP A 296 -30.92 -21.04 -18.16
N ASN A 297 -30.23 -22.14 -18.40
CA ASN A 297 -29.11 -22.18 -19.33
C ASN A 297 -29.46 -22.65 -20.74
N ASP A 298 -30.48 -23.48 -20.86
CA ASP A 298 -30.92 -23.98 -22.16
C ASP A 298 -31.83 -22.98 -22.90
N ASP A 299 -32.26 -21.94 -22.21
CA ASP A 299 -33.17 -20.96 -22.74
C ASP A 299 -32.47 -19.59 -22.89
N LEU A 300 -31.68 -19.45 -23.94
CA LEU A 300 -31.11 -18.20 -24.40
C LEU A 300 -32.13 -17.05 -24.30
N GLY A 301 -32.25 -16.46 -23.10
CA GLY A 301 -33.12 -15.32 -22.84
C GLY A 301 -34.61 -15.63 -22.65
N ILE A 302 -35.02 -16.85 -22.41
CA ILE A 302 -36.41 -17.15 -22.01
C ILE A 302 -36.53 -17.08 -20.49
N GLU A 303 -37.40 -16.18 -20.01
CA GLU A 303 -37.85 -16.20 -18.63
C GLU A 303 -38.41 -17.57 -18.29
N GLY A 304 -37.89 -18.22 -17.24
CA GLY A 304 -38.50 -19.43 -16.70
C GLY A 304 -39.98 -19.19 -16.45
N ILE A 305 -40.81 -20.17 -16.77
CA ILE A 305 -42.29 -20.16 -16.67
C ILE A 305 -42.78 -19.80 -15.26
N ASP A 306 -41.89 -19.80 -14.27
CA ASP A 306 -42.18 -19.52 -12.87
C ASP A 306 -41.80 -18.09 -12.43
N GLY A 307 -41.32 -17.22 -13.35
CA GLY A 307 -40.87 -15.86 -13.02
C GLY A 307 -39.56 -15.81 -12.20
N THR A 308 -38.88 -16.94 -12.11
CA THR A 308 -37.56 -16.98 -11.50
C THR A 308 -36.51 -16.97 -12.60
N THR A 309 -35.95 -15.79 -12.81
CA THR A 309 -34.57 -15.63 -13.22
C THR A 309 -34.22 -15.95 -14.66
N GLY A 310 -34.54 -15.03 -15.54
CA GLY A 310 -34.03 -15.01 -16.91
C GLY A 310 -32.48 -14.89 -16.90
N VAL A 311 -31.86 -15.57 -17.84
CA VAL A 311 -30.41 -15.68 -18.05
C VAL A 311 -29.85 -14.51 -18.86
N ASP A 312 -30.55 -13.41 -18.87
CA ASP A 312 -30.12 -12.23 -19.59
C ASP A 312 -28.92 -11.63 -18.85
N ASN A 313 -27.76 -11.73 -19.44
CA ASN A 313 -26.55 -11.28 -18.79
C ASN A 313 -25.63 -10.50 -19.74
N LEU A 314 -24.87 -9.63 -19.13
CA LEU A 314 -23.69 -9.06 -19.72
C LEU A 314 -22.48 -9.54 -18.92
N CYS A 315 -21.65 -10.33 -19.57
CA CYS A 315 -20.45 -10.90 -19.00
C CYS A 315 -19.22 -10.41 -19.75
N TYR A 316 -18.06 -10.57 -19.13
CA TYR A 316 -16.80 -10.23 -19.80
C TYR A 316 -15.77 -11.33 -19.58
N PHE A 317 -14.88 -11.46 -20.56
CA PHE A 317 -13.65 -12.23 -20.48
C PHE A 317 -12.48 -11.25 -20.54
N ALA A 318 -11.59 -11.29 -19.55
CA ALA A 318 -10.43 -10.41 -19.50
C ALA A 318 -9.13 -11.22 -19.45
N THR A 319 -8.08 -10.66 -20.07
CA THR A 319 -6.72 -11.21 -20.04
C THR A 319 -5.70 -10.16 -19.73
N ASN A 320 -4.72 -10.52 -18.88
CA ASN A 320 -3.52 -9.73 -18.58
C ASN A 320 -2.32 -10.68 -18.64
N GLY A 321 -1.60 -10.66 -19.74
CA GLY A 321 -0.47 -11.57 -19.96
C GLY A 321 -0.86 -13.05 -19.84
N ALA A 322 -0.36 -13.73 -18.82
CA ALA A 322 -0.66 -15.13 -18.55
C ALA A 322 -1.93 -15.35 -17.70
N TYR A 323 -2.51 -14.28 -17.18
CA TYR A 323 -3.69 -14.31 -16.31
C TYR A 323 -4.96 -14.01 -17.09
N SER A 324 -6.05 -14.56 -16.63
CA SER A 324 -7.38 -14.30 -17.21
C SER A 324 -8.48 -14.52 -16.19
N THR A 325 -9.69 -14.07 -16.49
CA THR A 325 -10.89 -14.38 -15.72
C THR A 325 -11.16 -15.87 -15.61
N ALA A 326 -10.60 -16.68 -16.50
CA ALA A 326 -10.66 -18.15 -16.40
C ALA A 326 -9.92 -18.72 -15.16
N ASN A 327 -9.06 -17.93 -14.52
CA ASN A 327 -8.42 -18.29 -13.26
C ASN A 327 -9.37 -18.17 -12.05
N ASP A 328 -10.45 -17.41 -12.17
CA ASP A 328 -11.45 -17.26 -11.13
C ASP A 328 -12.41 -18.46 -11.15
N VAL A 329 -12.15 -19.46 -10.32
CA VAL A 329 -12.95 -20.68 -10.26
C VAL A 329 -14.28 -20.52 -9.53
N THR A 330 -14.56 -19.34 -8.97
CA THR A 330 -15.79 -19.08 -8.20
C THR A 330 -16.79 -18.20 -8.93
N ARG A 331 -16.32 -17.30 -9.81
CA ARG A 331 -17.17 -16.31 -10.48
C ARG A 331 -17.32 -16.55 -11.98
N ARG A 332 -16.55 -17.46 -12.55
CA ARG A 332 -16.54 -17.73 -13.99
C ARG A 332 -17.54 -18.81 -14.39
N ASP A 333 -17.97 -18.76 -15.64
CA ASP A 333 -18.55 -19.89 -16.35
C ASP A 333 -17.45 -20.88 -16.82
N ASP A 334 -17.85 -21.91 -17.54
CA ASP A 334 -16.91 -22.91 -18.09
C ASP A 334 -15.96 -22.32 -19.16
N GLU A 335 -16.33 -21.21 -19.80
CA GLU A 335 -15.54 -20.50 -20.81
C GLU A 335 -14.67 -19.40 -20.22
N GLY A 336 -14.81 -19.08 -18.93
CA GLY A 336 -14.05 -18.05 -18.22
C GLY A 336 -14.69 -16.67 -18.22
N TYR A 337 -15.96 -16.54 -18.64
CA TYR A 337 -16.69 -15.28 -18.53
C TYR A 337 -17.19 -15.06 -17.12
N VAL A 338 -17.15 -13.80 -16.67
CA VAL A 338 -17.63 -13.36 -15.36
C VAL A 338 -18.63 -12.20 -15.51
N GLY A 339 -19.59 -12.11 -14.58
CA GLY A 339 -20.61 -11.07 -14.58
C GLY A 339 -20.09 -9.73 -14.11
N ILE A 340 -20.84 -8.66 -14.41
CA ILE A 340 -20.54 -7.28 -14.05
C ILE A 340 -21.53 -6.83 -12.98
N SER A 341 -21.02 -6.33 -11.85
CA SER A 341 -21.86 -5.76 -10.81
C SER A 341 -22.36 -4.37 -11.20
N TYR A 342 -23.60 -4.09 -10.77
CA TYR A 342 -24.12 -2.72 -10.87
C TYR A 342 -23.48 -1.82 -9.83
N ALA A 343 -22.87 -0.74 -10.27
CA ALA A 343 -22.51 0.40 -9.47
C ALA A 343 -22.50 1.68 -10.32
N THR A 344 -22.83 2.80 -9.69
CA THR A 344 -22.64 4.13 -10.29
C THR A 344 -21.21 4.63 -10.02
N SER A 345 -20.83 5.73 -10.64
CA SER A 345 -19.52 6.34 -10.42
C SER A 345 -19.21 6.69 -8.94
N ASP A 346 -20.24 6.83 -8.11
CA ASP A 346 -20.11 7.25 -6.72
C ASP A 346 -20.28 6.08 -5.72
N ASP A 347 -20.38 4.83 -6.23
CA ASP A 347 -20.62 3.64 -5.43
C ASP A 347 -19.34 2.80 -5.33
N ASP A 348 -19.04 2.31 -4.13
CA ASP A 348 -17.87 1.45 -3.86
C ASP A 348 -18.09 -0.03 -4.23
N ASN A 349 -19.27 -0.39 -4.79
CA ASN A 349 -19.57 -1.76 -5.19
C ASN A 349 -18.96 -2.08 -6.56
N ARG A 350 -17.65 -2.25 -6.59
CA ARG A 350 -16.84 -2.55 -7.76
C ARG A 350 -16.22 -3.92 -7.60
N ASP A 351 -16.11 -4.66 -8.69
CA ASP A 351 -15.47 -5.98 -8.69
C ASP A 351 -14.06 -5.88 -9.26
N PRO A 352 -13.07 -6.60 -8.69
CA PRO A 352 -11.79 -6.80 -9.37
C PRO A 352 -12.02 -7.42 -10.75
N ILE A 353 -11.29 -6.95 -11.78
CA ILE A 353 -11.47 -7.47 -13.15
C ILE A 353 -11.03 -8.91 -13.23
N ILE A 354 -9.86 -9.25 -12.70
CA ILE A 354 -9.33 -10.61 -12.64
C ILE A 354 -9.08 -10.98 -11.19
N THR A 355 -9.59 -12.14 -10.75
CA THR A 355 -9.32 -12.66 -9.41
C THR A 355 -8.76 -14.08 -9.48
N SER A 356 -8.13 -14.50 -8.40
CA SER A 356 -7.74 -15.89 -8.21
C SER A 356 -8.26 -16.41 -6.87
N THR A 357 -8.79 -17.62 -6.88
CA THR A 357 -9.29 -18.29 -5.67
C THR A 357 -8.32 -19.28 -5.08
N ASP A 358 -7.23 -19.57 -5.77
CA ASP A 358 -6.21 -20.55 -5.32
C ASP A 358 -5.16 -19.95 -4.37
N GLY A 359 -5.20 -18.63 -4.16
CA GLY A 359 -4.28 -17.92 -3.27
C GLY A 359 -2.82 -17.87 -3.77
N LEU A 360 -2.60 -18.22 -5.03
CA LEU A 360 -1.31 -18.12 -5.70
C LEU A 360 -1.17 -16.74 -6.36
N ASP A 361 0.07 -16.36 -6.61
CA ASP A 361 0.42 -15.11 -7.32
C ASP A 361 -0.14 -13.84 -6.66
N VAL A 362 -0.05 -13.78 -5.34
CA VAL A 362 -0.54 -12.65 -4.54
C VAL A 362 0.60 -11.66 -4.32
N ILE A 363 0.35 -10.39 -4.59
CA ILE A 363 1.19 -9.30 -4.11
C ILE A 363 0.74 -9.01 -2.66
N ALA A 364 1.54 -9.46 -1.69
CA ALA A 364 1.28 -9.22 -0.28
C ALA A 364 1.89 -7.88 0.13
N LEU A 365 1.06 -6.91 0.48
CA LEU A 365 1.48 -5.76 1.26
C LEU A 365 1.34 -6.10 2.73
N SER A 366 2.39 -6.01 3.43
CA SER A 366 2.79 -6.54 4.74
C SER A 366 1.71 -6.96 5.76
N LEU A 367 0.56 -6.29 5.91
CA LEU A 367 -0.40 -6.60 6.97
C LEU A 367 -1.89 -6.33 6.66
N LEU A 368 -2.27 -5.58 5.64
CA LEU A 368 -3.65 -5.08 5.50
C LEU A 368 -4.36 -5.51 4.22
N LYS A 369 -3.69 -5.59 3.09
CA LYS A 369 -4.28 -5.97 1.80
C LYS A 369 -3.38 -6.94 1.05
N THR A 370 -4.01 -7.84 0.32
CA THR A 370 -3.37 -8.69 -0.67
C THR A 370 -4.02 -8.44 -2.01
N TYR A 371 -3.20 -8.26 -3.04
CA TYR A 371 -3.66 -8.03 -4.40
C TYR A 371 -3.29 -9.23 -5.27
N PHE A 372 -4.13 -9.55 -6.22
CA PHE A 372 -3.84 -10.60 -7.19
C PHE A 372 -2.98 -10.03 -8.32
N ALA A 373 -1.80 -10.60 -8.56
CA ALA A 373 -0.87 -10.08 -9.55
C ALA A 373 -1.47 -9.97 -10.96
N GLY A 374 -2.39 -10.87 -11.33
CA GLY A 374 -3.09 -10.83 -12.60
C GLY A 374 -4.07 -9.66 -12.77
N ASN A 375 -4.47 -9.02 -11.66
CA ASN A 375 -5.36 -7.85 -11.66
C ASN A 375 -4.61 -6.53 -11.64
N VAL A 376 -3.29 -6.56 -11.44
CA VAL A 376 -2.45 -5.38 -11.28
C VAL A 376 -1.76 -5.04 -12.59
N LEU A 377 -1.85 -3.76 -12.99
CA LEU A 377 -1.18 -3.22 -14.16
C LEU A 377 -0.01 -2.32 -13.76
N THR A 378 1.17 -2.61 -14.30
CA THR A 378 2.32 -1.69 -14.25
C THR A 378 2.16 -0.55 -15.27
N PRO A 379 2.88 0.58 -15.15
CA PRO A 379 2.85 1.64 -16.16
C PRO A 379 3.12 1.09 -17.56
N GLY A 380 2.25 1.44 -18.51
CA GLY A 380 2.32 0.96 -19.89
C GLY A 380 1.82 -0.46 -20.13
N ALA A 381 1.40 -1.19 -19.09
CA ALA A 381 0.77 -2.49 -19.25
C ALA A 381 -0.72 -2.35 -19.56
N ASP A 382 -1.23 -3.32 -20.32
CA ASP A 382 -2.63 -3.35 -20.75
C ASP A 382 -3.31 -4.67 -20.41
N LEU A 383 -4.61 -4.60 -20.21
CA LEU A 383 -5.48 -5.75 -20.16
C LEU A 383 -6.52 -5.68 -21.28
N SER A 384 -6.83 -6.82 -21.87
CA SER A 384 -7.81 -6.94 -22.95
C SER A 384 -9.11 -7.52 -22.42
N ILE A 385 -10.24 -6.90 -22.80
CA ILE A 385 -11.58 -7.32 -22.35
C ILE A 385 -12.48 -7.51 -23.55
N THR A 386 -13.20 -8.64 -23.58
CA THR A 386 -14.27 -8.92 -24.56
C THR A 386 -15.56 -9.15 -23.80
N PHE A 387 -16.62 -8.49 -24.20
CA PHE A 387 -17.92 -8.64 -23.57
C PHE A 387 -18.78 -9.65 -24.35
N ARG A 388 -19.62 -10.36 -23.60
CA ARG A 388 -20.63 -11.27 -24.13
C ARG A 388 -21.98 -10.85 -23.58
N LEU A 389 -22.93 -10.63 -24.50
CA LEU A 389 -24.32 -10.28 -24.19
C LEU A 389 -25.23 -11.44 -24.56
N LEU A 390 -26.03 -11.91 -23.62
CA LEU A 390 -27.22 -12.69 -23.91
C LEU A 390 -28.43 -11.76 -23.86
N LEU A 391 -29.07 -11.59 -25.03
CA LEU A 391 -30.19 -10.65 -25.15
C LEU A 391 -31.49 -11.39 -24.82
N PRO A 392 -32.34 -10.85 -23.92
CA PRO A 392 -33.61 -11.47 -23.56
C PRO A 392 -34.54 -11.70 -24.76
N GLU A 393 -35.48 -12.64 -24.59
CA GLU A 393 -36.60 -12.85 -25.50
C GLU A 393 -37.95 -12.83 -24.71
N PRO A 394 -38.89 -11.97 -25.06
CA PRO A 394 -38.91 -11.01 -26.19
C PRO A 394 -38.18 -9.70 -25.85
N CYS A 395 -37.35 -9.22 -26.76
CA CYS A 395 -36.66 -7.93 -26.60
C CYS A 395 -36.77 -7.09 -27.87
N ASN A 396 -37.00 -5.81 -27.75
CA ASN A 396 -36.94 -4.83 -28.84
C ASN A 396 -36.55 -3.44 -28.31
N GLY A 397 -35.90 -2.65 -29.13
CA GLY A 397 -35.44 -1.30 -28.78
C GLY A 397 -33.99 -1.07 -29.15
N ALA A 398 -33.51 0.12 -28.87
CA ALA A 398 -32.12 0.52 -29.05
C ALA A 398 -31.56 0.92 -27.68
N PHE A 399 -30.90 0.01 -27.02
CA PHE A 399 -30.38 0.19 -25.66
C PHE A 399 -28.99 0.84 -25.69
N SER A 400 -28.97 2.13 -26.02
CA SER A 400 -27.75 2.92 -26.23
C SER A 400 -27.31 3.74 -25.01
N ASP A 401 -28.11 3.80 -23.96
CA ASP A 401 -27.85 4.54 -22.76
C ASP A 401 -27.49 3.57 -21.61
N GLY A 402 -26.33 3.76 -21.03
CA GLY A 402 -25.71 2.94 -20.01
C GLY A 402 -24.20 3.16 -20.03
N GLN A 403 -23.53 2.81 -18.96
CA GLN A 403 -22.08 3.02 -18.85
C GLN A 403 -21.42 1.83 -18.19
N LEU A 404 -20.23 1.50 -18.66
CA LEU A 404 -19.26 0.65 -17.98
C LEU A 404 -18.16 1.55 -17.42
N PHE A 405 -17.74 1.27 -16.19
CA PHE A 405 -16.71 2.02 -15.49
C PHE A 405 -15.52 1.13 -15.23
N PHE A 406 -14.33 1.66 -15.50
CA PHE A 406 -13.05 1.07 -15.15
C PHE A 406 -12.36 1.96 -14.12
N TRP A 407 -11.81 1.34 -13.11
CA TRP A 407 -11.12 2.01 -12.02
C TRP A 407 -9.75 1.38 -11.83
N GLY A 408 -8.78 2.21 -11.50
CA GLY A 408 -7.46 1.78 -11.06
C GLY A 408 -7.17 2.36 -9.68
N GLU A 409 -7.00 1.52 -8.68
CA GLU A 409 -6.54 1.94 -7.36
C GLU A 409 -5.00 1.83 -7.34
N ALA A 410 -4.31 2.92 -7.04
CA ALA A 410 -2.85 2.92 -6.91
C ALA A 410 -2.44 2.19 -5.61
N ILE A 411 -1.54 1.20 -5.74
CA ILE A 411 -1.13 0.29 -4.67
C ILE A 411 0.38 0.23 -4.45
#